data_91d85a4bf9192b73e8984b94187f4e32
#
_entry.id   91d85a4bf9192b73e8984b94187f4e32
#
_cell.length_a   1.000
_cell.length_b   1.000
_cell.length_c   1.000
_cell.angle_alpha   90.00
_cell.angle_beta   90.00
_cell.angle_gamma   90.00
#
_symmetry.space_group_name_H-M   'P 1'
#
loop_
_entity.id
_entity.type
_entity.pdbx_description
1 polymer ?
#
loop_
_entity_poly.entity_id
_entity_poly.type
_entity_poly.pdbx_seq_one_letter_code
_entity_poly.pdbx_strand_id
1 'polypeptide(L)'
;MKNGTEVKSLFPLPIMWHFVLHYSLRTVTSMKGWCPMNHSNAFSHLTLEERRIILTGISNGSTKSAIAKTIGKDRSTVAKEIRLHRTLSHKCKMPLECNHYRKCVHGRQCTPDCPEYSPFRCSRRDRSPGACNGCSSWSRCRFNKFRYSPEDAHLDYRSTLVDARRGVNLTVQEAISMASLIAPLLRQGLSPYQILAIHPELNISEKTLYNYIESGVFREIAGITSLDLRRQVSRKLPKKKAQVYKKRADRSYLRGRTYKDYLAYLSQYPDVFLVQMDTVYNDGSNGPFLQTFKFVQAGLLFALYHEEKTASAMKDGVNLLESILGPSLFRKYVHVLLTDRGPEFSLADAMEHGADRSLRTRVFYCDPMQSGQKGTLENKHIELRYILPKGTNLKALGLHGQDDLNLVLSHVDSAPVELLGGKSPLELTDFMYHDLYEKLYAFGIRPIDKDQVILKPYLLKK
;
A
#
# COMPACT_ATOMS: atom_id res chain seq x y z
N MET A 1 4.86 -47.64 47.67
CA MET A 1 3.46 -47.16 47.68
C MET A 1 3.43 -45.66 47.40
N LYS A 2 2.89 -45.32 46.20
CA LYS A 2 2.06 -44.13 45.88
C LYS A 2 2.71 -42.74 46.16
N ASN A 3 2.67 -41.77 45.36
CA ASN A 3 2.18 -41.44 44.01
C ASN A 3 2.79 -40.12 43.66
N GLY A 4 3.28 -40.00 42.45
CA GLY A 4 3.70 -38.74 41.84
C GLY A 4 2.48 -37.87 41.50
N THR A 5 2.68 -36.60 41.37
CA THR A 5 1.87 -35.73 40.55
C THR A 5 2.80 -34.80 39.77
N GLU A 6 2.96 -35.14 38.47
CA GLU A 6 3.48 -34.23 37.47
C GLU A 6 2.54 -33.04 37.31
N VAL A 7 3.07 -31.85 37.44
CA VAL A 7 2.41 -30.63 36.99
C VAL A 7 2.88 -30.39 35.55
N LYS A 8 2.04 -30.73 34.59
CA LYS A 8 2.18 -30.32 33.18
C LYS A 8 1.93 -28.82 33.05
N SER A 9 2.97 -28.07 32.77
CA SER A 9 2.86 -26.70 32.31
C SER A 9 2.39 -26.68 30.85
N LEU A 10 1.15 -26.32 30.66
CA LEU A 10 0.55 -25.97 29.35
C LEU A 10 0.83 -24.51 29.05
N PHE A 11 1.81 -24.23 28.21
CA PHE A 11 1.84 -23.02 27.38
C PHE A 11 2.33 -23.39 25.99
N PRO A 12 1.53 -23.22 24.95
CA PRO A 12 2.03 -23.36 23.58
C PRO A 12 2.72 -22.07 23.14
N LEU A 13 3.99 -22.12 22.85
CA LEU A 13 4.75 -21.12 22.11
C LEU A 13 4.67 -21.41 20.59
N PRO A 14 5.07 -20.51 19.72
CA PRO A 14 4.40 -19.37 19.14
C PRO A 14 4.36 -19.45 17.61
N ILE A 15 3.30 -18.92 17.05
CA ILE A 15 3.00 -18.86 15.60
C ILE A 15 3.75 -17.67 14.91
N MET A 16 4.92 -17.26 15.34
CA MET A 16 5.58 -16.09 14.73
C MET A 16 6.81 -16.39 13.85
N TRP A 17 7.25 -17.64 13.71
CA TRP A 17 8.48 -17.95 12.95
C TRP A 17 8.29 -18.39 11.50
N HIS A 18 7.04 -18.60 11.05
CA HIS A 18 6.79 -19.02 9.67
C HIS A 18 6.76 -17.88 8.63
N PHE A 19 6.80 -16.61 9.04
CA PHE A 19 6.63 -15.49 8.10
C PHE A 19 7.94 -14.94 7.49
N VAL A 20 9.12 -15.25 8.02
CA VAL A 20 10.38 -14.65 7.54
C VAL A 20 11.06 -15.47 6.44
N LEU A 21 10.72 -16.75 6.27
CA LEU A 21 11.37 -17.64 5.29
C LEU A 21 10.62 -17.81 3.96
N HIS A 22 9.45 -17.22 3.77
CA HIS A 22 8.62 -17.42 2.56
C HIS A 22 8.70 -16.31 1.50
N TYR A 23 9.66 -15.39 1.57
CA TYR A 23 9.78 -14.32 0.57
C TYR A 23 10.78 -14.59 -0.57
N SER A 24 11.27 -15.80 -0.71
CA SER A 24 12.19 -16.15 -1.80
C SER A 24 11.80 -17.46 -2.48
N LEU A 25 10.65 -17.53 -3.10
CA LEU A 25 10.32 -18.47 -4.20
C LEU A 25 8.81 -18.41 -4.48
N ARG A 26 8.37 -17.43 -5.24
CA ARG A 26 7.14 -17.56 -6.01
C ARG A 26 7.48 -17.46 -7.49
N THR A 27 7.87 -18.58 -8.06
CA THR A 27 7.63 -18.85 -9.48
C THR A 27 6.13 -19.08 -9.66
N VAL A 28 5.60 -18.34 -10.59
CA VAL A 28 4.21 -18.38 -11.05
C VAL A 28 3.93 -19.77 -11.61
N THR A 29 3.05 -20.54 -10.96
CA THR A 29 2.26 -21.58 -11.61
C THR A 29 0.79 -21.26 -11.40
N SER A 30 0.19 -20.81 -12.48
CA SER A 30 -1.25 -20.65 -12.64
C SER A 30 -1.92 -22.01 -12.44
N MET A 31 -2.71 -22.16 -11.38
CA MET A 31 -3.78 -23.14 -11.33
C MET A 31 -5.09 -22.43 -10.99
N LYS A 32 -5.93 -22.33 -12.02
CA LYS A 32 -7.33 -21.93 -11.90
C LYS A 32 -8.07 -23.00 -11.11
N GLY A 33 -8.24 -22.77 -9.82
CA GLY A 33 -9.21 -23.47 -9.00
C GLY A 33 -10.56 -22.78 -9.14
N TRP A 34 -11.47 -23.37 -9.89
CA TRP A 34 -12.85 -22.94 -10.03
C TRP A 34 -13.60 -23.32 -8.76
N CYS A 35 -13.87 -22.37 -7.87
CA CYS A 35 -14.84 -22.50 -6.78
C CYS A 35 -16.22 -22.16 -7.36
N PRO A 36 -17.23 -23.01 -7.31
CA PRO A 36 -18.59 -22.66 -7.68
C PRO A 36 -19.17 -21.76 -6.57
N MET A 37 -19.16 -20.45 -6.78
CA MET A 37 -19.93 -19.55 -5.94
C MET A 37 -21.41 -19.67 -6.30
N ASN A 38 -22.17 -20.35 -5.45
CA ASN A 38 -23.63 -20.32 -5.44
C ASN A 38 -24.08 -18.94 -4.93
N HIS A 39 -24.05 -17.92 -5.79
CA HIS A 39 -24.74 -16.67 -5.54
C HIS A 39 -26.15 -16.79 -6.10
N SER A 40 -27.16 -16.65 -5.24
CA SER A 40 -28.53 -16.40 -5.66
C SER A 40 -28.56 -15.18 -6.55
N ASN A 41 -28.71 -15.37 -7.87
CA ASN A 41 -28.69 -14.30 -8.90
C ASN A 41 -29.87 -13.29 -8.77
N ALA A 42 -30.75 -13.45 -7.77
CA ALA A 42 -31.94 -12.65 -7.60
C ALA A 42 -31.68 -11.16 -7.36
N PHE A 43 -30.59 -10.80 -6.70
CA PHE A 43 -30.28 -9.40 -6.33
C PHE A 43 -29.11 -8.78 -7.10
N SER A 44 -28.49 -9.50 -8.04
CA SER A 44 -27.41 -8.95 -8.86
C SER A 44 -27.96 -8.07 -10.00
N HIS A 45 -27.19 -7.03 -10.36
CA HIS A 45 -27.49 -6.21 -11.55
C HIS A 45 -27.40 -7.04 -12.84
N LEU A 46 -28.10 -6.56 -13.89
CA LEU A 46 -28.08 -7.23 -15.20
C LEU A 46 -26.70 -7.18 -15.84
N THR A 47 -26.23 -8.35 -16.26
CA THR A 47 -24.99 -8.50 -17.04
C THR A 47 -25.23 -8.16 -18.51
N LEU A 48 -24.16 -7.99 -19.30
CA LEU A 48 -24.27 -7.79 -20.74
C LEU A 48 -24.91 -9.00 -21.42
N GLU A 49 -24.60 -10.23 -20.99
CA GLU A 49 -25.18 -11.45 -21.56
C GLU A 49 -26.68 -11.55 -21.25
N GLU A 50 -27.12 -11.21 -20.04
CA GLU A 50 -28.56 -11.15 -19.72
C GLU A 50 -29.27 -10.11 -20.56
N ARG A 51 -28.64 -8.95 -20.88
CA ARG A 51 -29.16 -7.94 -21.78
C ARG A 51 -29.27 -8.44 -23.22
N ARG A 52 -28.34 -9.26 -23.69
CA ARG A 52 -28.41 -9.93 -25.01
C ARG A 52 -29.53 -10.95 -25.07
N ILE A 53 -29.76 -11.71 -23.99
CA ILE A 53 -30.93 -12.60 -23.89
C ILE A 53 -32.23 -11.79 -23.93
N ILE A 54 -32.30 -10.63 -23.26
CA ILE A 54 -33.44 -9.72 -23.35
C ILE A 54 -33.68 -9.28 -24.81
N LEU A 55 -32.64 -8.86 -25.55
CA LEU A 55 -32.78 -8.50 -26.96
C LEU A 55 -33.30 -9.64 -27.80
N THR A 56 -32.78 -10.86 -27.63
CA THR A 56 -33.24 -12.07 -28.33
C THR A 56 -34.72 -12.32 -28.05
N GLY A 57 -35.12 -12.26 -26.78
CA GLY A 57 -36.52 -12.42 -26.38
C GLY A 57 -37.44 -11.35 -27.00
N ILE A 58 -37.00 -10.07 -27.00
CA ILE A 58 -37.73 -8.98 -27.66
C ILE A 58 -37.88 -9.27 -29.17
N SER A 59 -36.83 -9.68 -29.84
CA SER A 59 -36.80 -9.95 -31.28
C SER A 59 -37.77 -11.09 -31.64
N ASN A 60 -37.80 -12.12 -30.84
CA ASN A 60 -38.72 -13.26 -31.00
C ASN A 60 -40.17 -12.97 -30.56
N GLY A 61 -40.45 -11.78 -30.00
CA GLY A 61 -41.80 -11.42 -29.53
C GLY A 61 -42.21 -12.06 -28.22
N SER A 62 -41.25 -12.58 -27.43
CA SER A 62 -41.51 -13.19 -26.12
C SER A 62 -42.09 -12.19 -25.13
N THR A 63 -42.90 -12.66 -24.20
CA THR A 63 -43.43 -11.79 -23.13
C THR A 63 -42.33 -11.42 -22.12
N LYS A 64 -42.47 -10.27 -21.45
CA LYS A 64 -41.54 -9.84 -20.39
C LYS A 64 -41.39 -10.89 -19.29
N SER A 65 -42.47 -11.63 -18.97
CA SER A 65 -42.45 -12.71 -17.98
C SER A 65 -41.65 -13.92 -18.47
N ALA A 66 -41.78 -14.27 -19.75
CA ALA A 66 -40.96 -15.36 -20.31
C ALA A 66 -39.48 -15.01 -20.34
N ILE A 67 -39.13 -13.77 -20.78
CA ILE A 67 -37.74 -13.28 -20.74
C ILE A 67 -37.19 -13.28 -19.30
N ALA A 68 -37.96 -12.78 -18.33
CA ALA A 68 -37.56 -12.74 -16.93
C ALA A 68 -37.29 -14.14 -16.37
N LYS A 69 -38.13 -15.13 -16.70
CA LYS A 69 -37.94 -16.54 -16.32
C LYS A 69 -36.62 -17.12 -16.89
N THR A 70 -36.29 -16.77 -18.15
CA THR A 70 -35.08 -17.26 -18.82
C THR A 70 -33.81 -16.76 -18.14
N ILE A 71 -33.79 -15.50 -17.65
CA ILE A 71 -32.62 -14.90 -17.00
C ILE A 71 -32.67 -15.00 -15.46
N GLY A 72 -33.68 -15.64 -14.88
CA GLY A 72 -33.80 -15.79 -13.42
C GLY A 72 -34.03 -14.46 -12.67
N LYS A 73 -34.68 -13.48 -13.32
CA LYS A 73 -34.96 -12.16 -12.73
C LYS A 73 -36.46 -11.88 -12.64
N ASP A 74 -36.81 -10.87 -11.85
CA ASP A 74 -38.19 -10.42 -11.76
C ASP A 74 -38.66 -9.73 -13.06
N ARG A 75 -39.99 -9.90 -13.38
CA ARG A 75 -40.59 -9.28 -14.55
C ARG A 75 -40.49 -7.74 -14.55
N SER A 76 -40.53 -7.14 -13.36
CA SER A 76 -40.39 -5.68 -13.21
C SER A 76 -39.00 -5.19 -13.59
N THR A 77 -37.95 -5.97 -13.32
CA THR A 77 -36.57 -5.71 -13.71
C THR A 77 -36.44 -5.64 -15.23
N VAL A 78 -36.96 -6.66 -15.94
CA VAL A 78 -36.98 -6.67 -17.42
C VAL A 78 -37.79 -5.52 -17.98
N ALA A 79 -38.95 -5.21 -17.36
CA ALA A 79 -39.79 -4.13 -17.81
C ALA A 79 -39.12 -2.75 -17.63
N LYS A 80 -38.45 -2.51 -16.52
CA LYS A 80 -37.67 -1.30 -16.27
C LYS A 80 -36.49 -1.18 -17.24
N GLU A 81 -35.69 -2.25 -17.41
CA GLU A 81 -34.58 -2.30 -18.33
C GLU A 81 -34.98 -1.88 -19.75
N ILE A 82 -36.01 -2.54 -20.32
CA ILE A 82 -36.49 -2.25 -21.68
C ILE A 82 -37.04 -0.80 -21.75
N ARG A 83 -37.76 -0.34 -20.76
CA ARG A 83 -38.35 0.99 -20.75
C ARG A 83 -37.30 2.11 -20.69
N LEU A 84 -36.27 1.94 -19.87
CA LEU A 84 -35.23 2.95 -19.64
C LEU A 84 -34.28 3.05 -20.81
N HIS A 85 -33.88 1.88 -21.38
CA HIS A 85 -32.79 1.81 -22.35
C HIS A 85 -33.25 1.59 -23.79
N ARG A 86 -34.60 1.67 -24.08
CA ARG A 86 -35.06 1.70 -25.46
C ARG A 86 -34.91 3.10 -26.06
N THR A 87 -34.35 3.20 -27.23
CA THR A 87 -34.13 4.46 -27.96
C THR A 87 -35.13 4.63 -29.10
N LEU A 88 -35.52 5.86 -29.41
CA LEU A 88 -36.39 6.19 -30.52
C LEU A 88 -35.59 6.09 -31.83
N SER A 89 -35.84 5.04 -32.63
CA SER A 89 -35.17 4.81 -33.92
C SER A 89 -35.88 5.43 -35.11
N HIS A 90 -37.17 5.69 -35.00
CA HIS A 90 -37.96 6.36 -36.02
C HIS A 90 -39.08 7.17 -35.36
N LYS A 91 -39.15 8.45 -35.70
CA LYS A 91 -40.20 9.37 -35.24
C LYS A 91 -41.35 9.38 -36.26
N CYS A 92 -42.57 9.31 -35.78
CA CYS A 92 -43.76 9.52 -36.61
C CYS A 92 -43.67 10.90 -37.24
N LYS A 93 -44.06 11.01 -38.54
CA LYS A 93 -44.05 12.28 -39.25
C LYS A 93 -45.24 13.19 -38.84
N MET A 94 -46.23 12.64 -38.13
CA MET A 94 -47.37 13.40 -37.65
C MET A 94 -47.09 13.95 -36.25
N PRO A 95 -47.70 15.11 -35.92
CA PRO A 95 -47.57 15.70 -34.58
C PRO A 95 -47.97 14.72 -33.45
N LEU A 96 -49.06 13.97 -33.66
CA LEU A 96 -49.55 12.94 -32.76
C LEU A 96 -49.77 11.63 -33.48
N GLU A 97 -49.56 10.49 -32.77
CA GLU A 97 -49.83 9.15 -33.33
C GLU A 97 -51.33 8.86 -33.29
N CYS A 98 -52.00 8.89 -34.47
CA CYS A 98 -53.42 8.68 -34.60
C CYS A 98 -53.74 7.42 -35.40
N ASN A 99 -54.73 6.63 -34.98
CA ASN A 99 -55.21 5.45 -35.67
C ASN A 99 -55.81 5.79 -37.05
N HIS A 100 -56.38 6.95 -37.21
CA HIS A 100 -57.00 7.43 -38.46
C HIS A 100 -55.97 7.99 -39.48
N TYR A 101 -54.64 7.81 -39.24
CA TYR A 101 -53.58 8.38 -40.07
C TYR A 101 -53.78 8.21 -41.60
N ARG A 102 -54.25 7.06 -42.07
CA ARG A 102 -54.46 6.79 -43.47
C ARG A 102 -55.78 7.33 -44.03
N LYS A 103 -56.77 7.50 -43.19
CA LYS A 103 -58.13 7.93 -43.53
C LYS A 103 -58.47 9.29 -42.92
N CYS A 104 -57.42 10.09 -42.57
CA CYS A 104 -57.64 11.38 -41.91
C CYS A 104 -58.27 12.38 -42.87
N VAL A 105 -59.42 12.91 -42.52
CA VAL A 105 -60.16 13.93 -43.28
C VAL A 105 -59.75 15.37 -42.94
N HIS A 106 -58.96 15.55 -41.81
CA HIS A 106 -58.57 16.88 -41.33
C HIS A 106 -57.12 17.24 -41.79
N GLY A 107 -56.66 16.81 -42.96
CA GLY A 107 -55.39 17.18 -43.56
C GLY A 107 -54.14 16.76 -42.74
N ARG A 108 -54.31 15.81 -41.81
CA ARG A 108 -53.26 15.31 -40.88
C ARG A 108 -52.77 16.36 -39.88
N GLN A 109 -53.56 17.36 -39.60
CA GLN A 109 -53.35 18.32 -38.51
C GLN A 109 -53.77 17.69 -37.18
N CYS A 110 -52.93 16.84 -36.64
CA CYS A 110 -53.24 16.10 -35.41
C CYS A 110 -52.95 16.97 -34.20
N THR A 111 -54.02 17.41 -33.52
CA THR A 111 -54.01 18.05 -32.22
C THR A 111 -54.79 17.20 -31.21
N PRO A 112 -54.57 17.33 -29.89
CA PRO A 112 -55.37 16.64 -28.90
C PRO A 112 -56.88 16.97 -28.98
N ASP A 113 -57.21 18.16 -29.50
CA ASP A 113 -58.57 18.67 -29.59
C ASP A 113 -59.32 18.23 -30.90
N CYS A 114 -58.63 17.44 -31.73
CA CYS A 114 -59.23 16.89 -32.94
C CYS A 114 -60.40 15.95 -32.57
N PRO A 115 -61.61 16.18 -33.05
CA PRO A 115 -62.78 15.37 -32.67
C PRO A 115 -62.68 13.90 -33.06
N GLU A 116 -61.86 13.57 -34.07
CA GLU A 116 -61.63 12.20 -34.52
C GLU A 116 -60.26 11.66 -34.00
N TYR A 117 -59.62 12.35 -33.07
CA TYR A 117 -58.33 11.87 -32.56
C TYR A 117 -58.52 10.56 -31.78
N SER A 118 -57.92 9.50 -32.31
CA SER A 118 -57.82 8.21 -31.66
C SER A 118 -56.36 7.83 -31.49
N PRO A 119 -55.82 7.84 -30.28
CA PRO A 119 -54.39 7.57 -30.07
C PRO A 119 -54.00 6.16 -30.52
N PHE A 120 -52.98 6.10 -31.36
CA PHE A 120 -52.45 4.81 -31.81
C PHE A 120 -51.76 4.10 -30.65
N ARG A 121 -52.10 2.86 -30.43
CA ARG A 121 -51.49 1.98 -29.44
C ARG A 121 -51.02 0.71 -30.10
N CYS A 122 -49.70 0.41 -29.93
CA CYS A 122 -49.09 -0.80 -30.43
C CYS A 122 -48.87 -1.80 -29.28
N SER A 123 -49.50 -2.95 -29.35
CA SER A 123 -49.38 -3.97 -28.29
C SER A 123 -47.93 -4.41 -28.07
N ARG A 124 -47.15 -4.55 -29.16
CA ARG A 124 -45.70 -4.92 -29.09
C ARG A 124 -44.86 -3.83 -28.44
N ARG A 125 -45.01 -2.58 -28.83
CA ARG A 125 -44.25 -1.43 -28.35
C ARG A 125 -44.67 -0.98 -26.93
N ASP A 126 -45.97 -0.90 -26.72
CA ASP A 126 -46.55 -0.20 -25.55
C ASP A 126 -46.85 -1.18 -24.39
N ARG A 127 -47.02 -2.49 -24.69
CA ARG A 127 -47.26 -3.53 -23.68
C ARG A 127 -46.08 -4.52 -23.56
N SER A 128 -46.03 -5.48 -24.48
CA SER A 128 -45.03 -6.55 -24.42
C SER A 128 -44.64 -7.00 -25.84
N PRO A 129 -43.33 -7.15 -26.07
CA PRO A 129 -42.18 -7.06 -25.18
C PRO A 129 -41.77 -5.64 -24.76
N GLY A 130 -42.22 -4.60 -25.43
CA GLY A 130 -41.95 -3.21 -25.06
C GLY A 130 -40.99 -2.47 -25.99
N ALA A 131 -40.52 -3.11 -27.06
CA ALA A 131 -39.68 -2.52 -28.11
C ALA A 131 -40.00 -3.12 -29.46
N CYS A 132 -39.51 -2.51 -30.55
CA CYS A 132 -39.84 -2.89 -31.92
C CYS A 132 -38.82 -3.80 -32.59
N ASN A 133 -37.79 -4.28 -31.87
CA ASN A 133 -36.84 -5.24 -32.42
C ASN A 133 -37.57 -6.51 -32.91
N GLY A 134 -37.26 -6.98 -34.10
CA GLY A 134 -37.92 -8.17 -34.68
C GLY A 134 -39.40 -7.98 -35.04
N CYS A 135 -39.88 -6.76 -35.17
CA CYS A 135 -41.27 -6.49 -35.56
C CYS A 135 -41.50 -6.78 -37.04
N SER A 136 -42.40 -7.72 -37.37
CA SER A 136 -42.73 -8.07 -38.75
C SER A 136 -43.31 -6.88 -39.61
N SER A 137 -43.95 -5.92 -38.91
CA SER A 137 -44.48 -4.73 -39.57
C SER A 137 -43.45 -3.58 -39.58
N TRP A 138 -42.19 -3.79 -39.26
CA TRP A 138 -41.19 -2.73 -39.13
C TRP A 138 -41.14 -1.80 -40.33
N SER A 139 -41.02 -2.33 -41.56
CA SER A 139 -40.89 -1.57 -42.80
C SER A 139 -42.15 -0.76 -43.12
N ARG A 140 -43.33 -1.29 -42.84
CA ARG A 140 -44.64 -0.71 -43.14
C ARG A 140 -45.17 0.22 -42.05
N CYS A 141 -44.65 0.14 -40.85
CA CYS A 141 -45.06 0.97 -39.73
C CYS A 141 -44.62 2.41 -39.89
N ARG A 142 -45.55 3.38 -39.70
CA ARG A 142 -45.32 4.83 -39.84
C ARG A 142 -45.26 5.55 -38.49
N PHE A 143 -45.53 4.83 -37.40
CA PHE A 143 -45.54 5.35 -36.04
C PHE A 143 -44.15 5.30 -35.40
N ASN A 144 -44.02 5.91 -34.21
CA ASN A 144 -42.78 5.89 -33.45
C ASN A 144 -42.28 4.42 -33.22
N LYS A 145 -41.01 4.20 -33.51
CA LYS A 145 -40.36 2.90 -33.35
C LYS A 145 -39.26 3.02 -32.33
N PHE A 146 -39.27 2.16 -31.37
CA PHE A 146 -38.25 2.08 -30.33
C PHE A 146 -37.42 0.79 -30.50
N ARG A 147 -36.10 0.92 -30.39
CA ARG A 147 -35.17 -0.20 -30.36
C ARG A 147 -34.52 -0.31 -29.01
N TYR A 148 -34.26 -1.50 -28.60
CA TYR A 148 -33.43 -1.83 -27.44
C TYR A 148 -32.08 -2.35 -27.94
N SER A 149 -30.97 -1.83 -27.40
CA SER A 149 -29.59 -2.23 -27.64
C SER A 149 -28.96 -2.67 -26.34
N PRO A 150 -28.50 -3.91 -26.20
CA PRO A 150 -27.82 -4.42 -24.99
C PRO A 150 -26.52 -3.66 -24.69
N GLU A 151 -25.78 -3.32 -25.73
CA GLU A 151 -24.50 -2.64 -25.64
C GLU A 151 -24.70 -1.22 -25.09
N ASP A 152 -25.66 -0.47 -25.68
CA ASP A 152 -25.97 0.90 -25.22
C ASP A 152 -26.51 0.89 -23.79
N ALA A 153 -27.40 -0.05 -23.46
CA ALA A 153 -27.92 -0.23 -22.11
C ALA A 153 -26.83 -0.58 -21.09
N HIS A 154 -25.84 -1.37 -21.52
CA HIS A 154 -24.71 -1.70 -20.65
C HIS A 154 -23.74 -0.53 -20.46
N LEU A 155 -23.50 0.25 -21.50
CA LEU A 155 -22.68 1.46 -21.42
C LEU A 155 -23.33 2.52 -20.51
N ASP A 156 -24.63 2.74 -20.66
CA ASP A 156 -25.38 3.68 -19.81
C ASP A 156 -25.39 3.22 -18.34
N TYR A 157 -25.61 1.94 -18.08
CA TYR A 157 -25.48 1.37 -16.74
C TYR A 157 -24.08 1.58 -16.16
N ARG A 158 -23.01 1.33 -16.93
CA ARG A 158 -21.63 1.55 -16.48
C ARG A 158 -21.34 3.02 -16.22
N SER A 159 -21.83 3.91 -17.08
CA SER A 159 -21.73 5.36 -16.90
C SER A 159 -22.40 5.79 -15.58
N THR A 160 -23.63 5.32 -15.35
CA THR A 160 -24.35 5.60 -14.09
C THR A 160 -23.60 5.11 -12.86
N LEU A 161 -22.96 3.91 -12.91
CA LEU A 161 -22.16 3.41 -11.80
C LEU A 161 -20.89 4.25 -11.57
N VAL A 162 -20.26 4.72 -12.64
CA VAL A 162 -19.08 5.60 -12.54
C VAL A 162 -19.48 6.95 -11.97
N ASP A 163 -20.57 7.52 -12.47
CA ASP A 163 -21.05 8.85 -12.03
C ASP A 163 -21.57 8.84 -10.60
N ALA A 164 -22.23 7.76 -10.18
CA ALA A 164 -22.67 7.57 -8.80
C ALA A 164 -21.50 7.40 -7.81
N ARG A 165 -20.32 7.00 -8.31
CA ARG A 165 -19.08 6.88 -7.52
C ARG A 165 -18.17 8.11 -7.66
N ARG A 166 -18.52 9.07 -8.50
CA ARG A 166 -17.84 10.36 -8.61
C ARG A 166 -18.17 11.20 -7.39
N GLY A 167 -17.10 11.78 -6.84
CA GLY A 167 -17.21 12.66 -5.69
C GLY A 167 -16.60 12.03 -4.43
N VAL A 168 -16.59 12.82 -3.40
CA VAL A 168 -15.99 12.50 -2.10
C VAL A 168 -17.14 12.24 -1.14
N ASN A 169 -17.12 11.10 -0.49
CA ASN A 169 -18.14 10.75 0.53
C ASN A 169 -17.83 11.45 1.87
N LEU A 170 -17.71 12.78 1.82
CA LEU A 170 -17.45 13.64 2.97
C LEU A 170 -18.31 14.90 2.85
N THR A 171 -18.86 15.33 3.97
CA THR A 171 -19.39 16.69 4.10
C THR A 171 -18.25 17.70 4.18
N VAL A 172 -18.50 18.96 3.89
CA VAL A 172 -17.51 20.04 4.01
C VAL A 172 -16.94 20.11 5.44
N GLN A 173 -17.79 19.94 6.46
CA GLN A 173 -17.38 19.98 7.85
C GLN A 173 -16.45 18.81 8.22
N GLU A 174 -16.77 17.61 7.76
CA GLU A 174 -15.90 16.43 7.95
C GLU A 174 -14.54 16.61 7.23
N ALA A 175 -14.56 17.17 6.03
CA ALA A 175 -13.33 17.47 5.30
C ALA A 175 -12.46 18.50 6.03
N ILE A 176 -13.05 19.54 6.63
CA ILE A 176 -12.34 20.54 7.44
C ILE A 176 -11.75 19.88 8.70
N SER A 177 -12.53 19.10 9.43
CA SER A 177 -12.07 18.39 10.64
C SER A 177 -10.94 17.42 10.31
N MET A 178 -11.09 16.64 9.24
CA MET A 178 -10.07 15.71 8.77
C MET A 178 -8.79 16.45 8.34
N ALA A 179 -8.92 17.54 7.59
CA ALA A 179 -7.78 18.34 7.15
C ALA A 179 -6.99 18.93 8.32
N SER A 180 -7.65 19.35 9.40
CA SER A 180 -7.00 19.92 10.58
C SER A 180 -6.11 18.91 11.31
N LEU A 181 -6.46 17.63 11.32
CA LEU A 181 -5.65 16.54 11.87
C LEU A 181 -4.51 16.12 10.91
N ILE A 182 -4.84 15.98 9.63
CA ILE A 182 -3.90 15.41 8.64
C ILE A 182 -2.82 16.42 8.22
N ALA A 183 -3.14 17.71 8.10
CA ALA A 183 -2.23 18.71 7.54
C ALA A 183 -0.91 18.86 8.34
N PRO A 184 -0.91 19.00 9.67
CA PRO A 184 0.33 19.09 10.43
C PRO A 184 1.19 17.84 10.29
N LEU A 185 0.59 16.65 10.34
CA LEU A 185 1.29 15.38 10.27
C LEU A 185 1.93 15.14 8.89
N LEU A 186 1.25 15.50 7.80
CA LEU A 186 1.86 15.47 6.46
C LEU A 186 3.04 16.43 6.34
N ARG A 187 2.94 17.64 6.93
CA ARG A 187 4.04 18.62 6.94
C ARG A 187 5.22 18.15 7.77
N GLN A 188 4.98 17.40 8.85
CA GLN A 188 6.02 16.70 9.61
C GLN A 188 6.67 15.55 8.82
N GLY A 189 6.08 15.15 7.70
CA GLY A 189 6.59 14.11 6.80
C GLY A 189 6.12 12.70 7.12
N LEU A 190 5.02 12.52 7.87
CA LEU A 190 4.42 11.21 8.07
C LEU A 190 3.71 10.74 6.78
N SER A 191 3.67 9.43 6.60
CA SER A 191 2.93 8.81 5.50
C SER A 191 1.43 8.70 5.84
N PRO A 192 0.52 8.58 4.84
CA PRO A 192 -0.89 8.29 5.07
C PRO A 192 -1.12 7.10 6.01
N TYR A 193 -0.36 6.01 5.87
CA TYR A 193 -0.41 4.88 6.81
C TYR A 193 -0.13 5.31 8.25
N GLN A 194 0.97 6.05 8.47
CA GLN A 194 1.37 6.49 9.82
C GLN A 194 0.32 7.42 10.44
N ILE A 195 -0.27 8.30 9.64
CA ILE A 195 -1.35 9.20 10.09
C ILE A 195 -2.58 8.40 10.55
N LEU A 196 -2.99 7.40 9.78
CA LEU A 196 -4.14 6.56 10.14
C LEU A 196 -3.84 5.63 11.31
N ALA A 197 -2.58 5.24 11.54
CA ALA A 197 -2.17 4.48 12.72
C ALA A 197 -2.20 5.33 14.00
N ILE A 198 -1.99 6.65 13.88
CA ILE A 198 -2.10 7.63 14.97
C ILE A 198 -3.58 7.99 15.23
N HIS A 199 -4.36 8.16 14.15
CA HIS A 199 -5.75 8.60 14.16
C HIS A 199 -6.70 7.53 13.60
N PRO A 200 -6.92 6.40 14.32
CA PRO A 200 -7.83 5.36 13.86
C PRO A 200 -9.30 5.83 13.82
N GLU A 201 -9.64 6.91 14.53
CA GLU A 201 -10.97 7.54 14.53
C GLU A 201 -11.36 8.10 13.15
N LEU A 202 -10.41 8.36 12.25
CA LEU A 202 -10.70 8.78 10.88
C LEU A 202 -11.45 7.72 10.07
N ASN A 203 -11.34 6.46 10.47
CA ASN A 203 -12.09 5.30 9.92
C ASN A 203 -12.15 5.24 8.39
N ILE A 204 -11.05 5.58 7.74
CA ILE A 204 -10.87 5.49 6.29
C ILE A 204 -9.68 4.60 5.94
N SER A 205 -9.68 4.04 4.73
CA SER A 205 -8.52 3.28 4.27
C SER A 205 -7.39 4.21 3.82
N GLU A 206 -6.15 3.71 3.87
CA GLU A 206 -4.99 4.43 3.34
C GLU A 206 -5.18 4.85 1.88
N LYS A 207 -5.73 3.95 1.06
CA LYS A 207 -6.05 4.24 -0.35
C LYS A 207 -7.08 5.38 -0.47
N THR A 208 -8.06 5.44 0.41
CA THR A 208 -9.05 6.53 0.42
C THR A 208 -8.38 7.85 0.73
N LEU A 209 -7.46 7.88 1.71
CA LEU A 209 -6.72 9.09 2.05
C LEU A 209 -5.82 9.57 0.90
N TYR A 210 -5.12 8.64 0.21
CA TYR A 210 -4.38 8.98 -1.02
C TYR A 210 -5.30 9.58 -2.08
N ASN A 211 -6.46 8.96 -2.34
CA ASN A 211 -7.41 9.45 -3.33
C ASN A 211 -7.93 10.86 -2.99
N TYR A 212 -8.20 11.14 -1.72
CA TYR A 212 -8.65 12.47 -1.27
C TYR A 212 -7.57 13.55 -1.47
N ILE A 213 -6.31 13.23 -1.17
CA ILE A 213 -5.17 14.13 -1.40
C ILE A 213 -4.96 14.36 -2.91
N GLU A 214 -4.98 13.31 -3.72
CA GLU A 214 -4.78 13.38 -5.17
C GLU A 214 -5.92 14.10 -5.89
N SER A 215 -7.17 13.92 -5.45
CA SER A 215 -8.34 14.62 -5.99
C SER A 215 -8.44 16.07 -5.52
N GLY A 216 -7.57 16.51 -4.61
CA GLY A 216 -7.50 17.90 -4.16
C GLY A 216 -8.54 18.30 -3.11
N VAL A 217 -9.19 17.34 -2.45
CA VAL A 217 -10.20 17.59 -1.39
C VAL A 217 -9.69 18.56 -0.32
N PHE A 218 -8.42 18.42 0.07
CA PHE A 218 -7.81 19.22 1.13
C PHE A 218 -7.02 20.43 0.61
N ARG A 219 -6.99 20.65 -0.72
CA ARG A 219 -6.17 21.70 -1.32
C ARG A 219 -6.61 23.10 -0.90
N GLU A 220 -7.88 23.40 -1.00
CA GLU A 220 -8.43 24.72 -0.64
C GLU A 220 -8.59 24.90 0.87
N ILE A 221 -8.81 23.81 1.60
CA ILE A 221 -9.03 23.81 3.05
C ILE A 221 -7.72 24.01 3.81
N ALA A 222 -6.66 23.29 3.42
CA ALA A 222 -5.41 23.22 4.19
C ALA A 222 -4.14 23.37 3.32
N GLY A 223 -4.27 23.61 2.02
CA GLY A 223 -3.15 23.72 1.09
C GLY A 223 -2.44 22.40 0.83
N ILE A 224 -3.04 21.26 1.19
CA ILE A 224 -2.45 19.93 0.99
C ILE A 224 -2.55 19.52 -0.46
N THR A 225 -1.44 19.07 -1.01
CA THR A 225 -1.33 18.56 -2.37
C THR A 225 -0.58 17.22 -2.39
N SER A 226 -0.59 16.55 -3.54
CA SER A 226 0.20 15.34 -3.74
C SER A 226 1.73 15.55 -3.59
N LEU A 227 2.20 16.80 -3.62
CA LEU A 227 3.62 17.13 -3.40
C LEU A 227 4.03 17.00 -1.92
N ASP A 228 3.08 17.01 -1.01
CA ASP A 228 3.33 16.79 0.43
C ASP A 228 3.57 15.30 0.75
N LEU A 229 3.23 14.40 -0.16
CA LEU A 229 3.46 12.96 -0.03
C LEU A 229 4.93 12.61 -0.28
N ARG A 230 5.47 11.70 0.53
CA ARG A 230 6.91 11.34 0.58
C ARG A 230 7.56 10.95 -0.75
N ARG A 231 6.83 10.30 -1.69
CA ARG A 231 7.42 9.65 -2.87
C ARG A 231 7.02 10.23 -4.22
N GLN A 232 6.13 11.18 -4.28
CA GLN A 232 5.69 11.71 -5.59
C GLN A 232 6.80 12.46 -6.35
N VAL A 233 7.80 12.98 -5.64
CA VAL A 233 8.92 13.72 -6.26
C VAL A 233 10.08 12.81 -6.65
N SER A 234 10.12 11.56 -6.19
CA SER A 234 11.19 10.61 -6.56
C SER A 234 10.92 9.97 -7.94
N ARG A 235 10.71 10.80 -8.97
CA ARG A 235 10.71 10.31 -10.35
C ARG A 235 12.08 9.74 -10.69
N LYS A 236 12.07 8.60 -11.40
CA LYS A 236 13.22 7.82 -11.85
C LYS A 236 14.43 8.70 -12.15
N LEU A 237 15.35 8.81 -11.21
CA LEU A 237 16.68 9.30 -11.51
C LEU A 237 17.31 8.41 -12.58
N PRO A 238 18.03 8.96 -13.55
CA PRO A 238 18.71 8.16 -14.55
C PRO A 238 19.58 7.13 -13.84
N LYS A 239 19.49 5.87 -14.26
CA LYS A 239 20.29 4.78 -13.70
C LYS A 239 21.75 5.19 -13.80
N LYS A 240 22.42 5.41 -12.66
CA LYS A 240 23.89 5.56 -12.65
C LYS A 240 24.49 4.35 -13.29
N LYS A 241 25.44 4.56 -14.23
CA LYS A 241 26.24 3.47 -14.80
C LYS A 241 26.77 2.62 -13.64
N ALA A 242 26.58 1.31 -13.74
CA ALA A 242 27.09 0.41 -12.72
C ALA A 242 28.61 0.66 -12.51
N GLN A 243 29.00 0.98 -11.28
CA GLN A 243 30.42 1.10 -10.98
C GLN A 243 31.05 -0.28 -11.10
N VAL A 244 32.11 -0.37 -11.91
CA VAL A 244 32.85 -1.61 -12.05
C VAL A 244 33.46 -1.97 -10.70
N TYR A 245 33.05 -3.10 -10.14
CA TYR A 245 33.57 -3.60 -8.88
C TYR A 245 35.06 -3.91 -9.02
N LYS A 246 35.91 -3.13 -8.34
CA LYS A 246 37.37 -3.43 -8.24
C LYS A 246 37.60 -4.52 -7.23
N LYS A 247 38.08 -5.64 -7.70
CA LYS A 247 38.43 -6.81 -6.87
C LYS A 247 39.59 -6.43 -5.96
N ARG A 248 39.48 -6.56 -4.62
CA ARG A 248 40.56 -6.34 -3.68
C ARG A 248 41.57 -7.47 -3.71
N ALA A 249 42.84 -7.16 -3.46
CA ALA A 249 43.94 -8.13 -3.40
C ALA A 249 43.84 -9.00 -2.14
N ASP A 250 43.61 -8.42 -0.96
CA ASP A 250 43.47 -9.18 0.30
C ASP A 250 41.99 -9.46 0.63
N ARG A 251 41.71 -10.74 0.89
CA ARG A 251 40.42 -11.29 1.28
C ARG A 251 40.49 -12.24 2.45
N SER A 252 41.59 -12.25 3.18
CA SER A 252 41.80 -13.15 4.34
C SER A 252 40.71 -13.00 5.38
N TYR A 253 40.20 -11.78 5.59
CA TYR A 253 39.11 -11.47 6.54
C TYR A 253 37.76 -12.12 6.17
N LEU A 254 37.56 -12.59 4.91
CA LEU A 254 36.33 -13.26 4.46
C LEU A 254 36.35 -14.79 4.75
N ARG A 255 37.45 -15.37 5.21
CA ARG A 255 37.53 -16.80 5.46
C ARG A 255 36.57 -17.21 6.58
N GLY A 256 35.59 -18.08 6.28
CA GLY A 256 34.55 -18.51 7.20
C GLY A 256 33.51 -17.40 7.54
N ARG A 257 33.47 -16.29 6.77
CA ARG A 257 32.60 -15.14 7.03
C ARG A 257 31.81 -14.69 5.79
N THR A 258 31.69 -15.59 4.81
CA THR A 258 30.91 -15.29 3.60
C THR A 258 29.39 -15.31 3.89
N TYR A 259 28.57 -14.81 2.97
CA TYR A 259 27.11 -14.90 3.10
C TYR A 259 26.64 -16.37 3.15
N LYS A 260 27.32 -17.27 2.48
CA LYS A 260 27.06 -18.72 2.58
C LYS A 260 27.30 -19.24 4.00
N ASP A 261 28.43 -18.83 4.63
CA ASP A 261 28.73 -19.19 6.01
C ASP A 261 27.71 -18.60 6.99
N TYR A 262 27.23 -17.38 6.73
CA TYR A 262 26.14 -16.75 7.47
C TYR A 262 24.85 -17.59 7.43
N LEU A 263 24.43 -18.04 6.24
CA LEU A 263 23.22 -18.86 6.10
C LEU A 263 23.39 -20.22 6.80
N ALA A 264 24.56 -20.83 6.71
CA ALA A 264 24.86 -22.06 7.42
C ALA A 264 24.81 -21.86 8.94
N TYR A 265 25.35 -20.75 9.42
CA TYR A 265 25.33 -20.40 10.84
C TYR A 265 23.89 -20.20 11.34
N LEU A 266 23.06 -19.45 10.62
CA LEU A 266 21.65 -19.24 11.01
C LEU A 266 20.84 -20.54 10.95
N SER A 267 21.16 -21.46 10.05
CA SER A 267 20.51 -22.79 10.02
C SER A 267 20.82 -23.62 11.28
N GLN A 268 22.00 -23.44 11.84
CA GLN A 268 22.42 -24.12 13.07
C GLN A 268 21.89 -23.38 14.33
N TYR A 269 21.77 -22.06 14.27
CA TYR A 269 21.39 -21.19 15.39
C TYR A 269 20.25 -20.25 14.96
N PRO A 270 19.02 -20.73 14.83
CA PRO A 270 17.91 -19.93 14.25
C PRO A 270 17.44 -18.78 15.15
N ASP A 271 17.63 -18.88 16.46
CA ASP A 271 17.09 -17.94 17.45
C ASP A 271 18.06 -16.81 17.85
N VAL A 272 19.18 -16.68 17.15
CA VAL A 272 20.18 -15.66 17.47
C VAL A 272 19.76 -14.28 17.01
N PHE A 273 20.14 -13.27 17.77
CA PHE A 273 19.92 -11.87 17.40
C PHE A 273 20.83 -11.45 16.25
N LEU A 274 20.23 -10.82 15.28
CA LEU A 274 20.88 -10.34 14.08
C LEU A 274 20.93 -8.81 14.06
N VAL A 275 22.11 -8.25 13.86
CA VAL A 275 22.34 -6.84 13.59
C VAL A 275 22.90 -6.69 12.17
N GLN A 276 22.26 -5.86 11.36
CA GLN A 276 22.82 -5.44 10.06
C GLN A 276 23.56 -4.13 10.26
N MET A 277 24.80 -4.06 9.78
CA MET A 277 25.68 -2.90 9.93
C MET A 277 26.03 -2.31 8.56
N ASP A 278 26.07 -0.97 8.49
CA ASP A 278 26.44 -0.22 7.28
C ASP A 278 26.96 1.18 7.63
N THR A 279 27.46 1.91 6.64
CA THR A 279 27.86 3.31 6.79
C THR A 279 26.99 4.22 5.96
N VAL A 280 26.41 5.25 6.56
CA VAL A 280 25.65 6.31 5.88
C VAL A 280 26.45 7.60 5.87
N TYR A 281 26.59 8.18 4.69
CA TYR A 281 27.29 9.46 4.49
C TYR A 281 26.73 10.19 3.26
N ASN A 282 26.98 11.49 3.16
CA ASN A 282 26.60 12.30 2.01
C ASN A 282 27.81 12.72 1.18
N ASP A 283 28.95 12.95 1.82
CA ASP A 283 30.24 13.23 1.17
C ASP A 283 31.24 12.12 1.58
N GLY A 284 31.84 11.46 0.61
CA GLY A 284 32.81 10.42 0.84
C GLY A 284 34.18 10.90 1.29
N SER A 285 34.47 12.21 1.13
CA SER A 285 35.77 12.80 1.41
C SER A 285 35.79 13.58 2.73
N ASN A 286 34.68 14.21 3.11
CA ASN A 286 34.65 15.22 4.17
C ASN A 286 33.58 14.95 5.25
N GLY A 287 33.27 13.68 5.54
CA GLY A 287 32.37 13.33 6.65
C GLY A 287 31.26 14.34 6.99
N PRO A 288 30.55 14.16 8.08
CA PRO A 288 30.61 13.03 8.99
C PRO A 288 30.05 11.75 8.40
N PHE A 289 30.36 10.64 9.07
CA PHE A 289 29.95 9.29 8.71
C PHE A 289 29.13 8.71 9.84
N LEU A 290 28.02 8.04 9.49
CA LEU A 290 27.16 7.38 10.45
C LEU A 290 27.35 5.87 10.32
N GLN A 291 27.86 5.22 11.36
CA GLN A 291 27.87 3.77 11.45
C GLN A 291 26.51 3.33 11.98
N THR A 292 25.73 2.67 11.15
CA THR A 292 24.35 2.26 11.46
C THR A 292 24.28 0.79 11.84
N PHE A 293 23.46 0.48 12.83
CA PHE A 293 23.18 -0.85 13.36
C PHE A 293 21.67 -1.07 13.37
N LYS A 294 21.18 -1.97 12.54
CA LYS A 294 19.78 -2.37 12.52
C LYS A 294 19.59 -3.64 13.33
N PHE A 295 18.99 -3.54 14.48
CA PHE A 295 18.54 -4.70 15.26
C PHE A 295 17.30 -5.28 14.58
N VAL A 296 17.49 -6.40 13.87
CA VAL A 296 16.46 -6.90 12.94
C VAL A 296 15.18 -7.31 13.66
N GLN A 297 15.29 -8.08 14.76
CA GLN A 297 14.16 -8.57 15.53
C GLN A 297 13.39 -7.43 16.23
N ALA A 298 14.08 -6.41 16.71
CA ALA A 298 13.49 -5.24 17.34
C ALA A 298 12.95 -4.22 16.33
N GLY A 299 13.31 -4.36 15.06
CA GLY A 299 12.95 -3.35 14.05
C GLY A 299 13.63 -1.99 14.25
N LEU A 300 14.57 -1.88 15.20
CA LEU A 300 15.18 -0.64 15.68
C LEU A 300 16.44 -0.29 14.90
N LEU A 301 16.64 1.00 14.61
CA LEU A 301 17.87 1.55 14.03
C LEU A 301 18.66 2.28 15.10
N PHE A 302 19.89 1.87 15.34
CA PHE A 302 20.87 2.59 16.15
C PHE A 302 22.00 3.11 15.25
N ALA A 303 22.64 4.22 15.59
CA ALA A 303 23.76 4.73 14.84
C ALA A 303 24.75 5.50 15.71
N LEU A 304 26.01 5.49 15.30
CA LEU A 304 27.12 6.23 15.91
C LEU A 304 27.68 7.24 14.92
N TYR A 305 28.00 8.41 15.44
CA TYR A 305 28.62 9.50 14.69
C TYR A 305 30.13 9.35 14.64
N HIS A 306 30.71 9.46 13.44
CA HIS A 306 32.14 9.42 13.22
C HIS A 306 32.59 10.56 12.33
N GLU A 307 33.73 11.18 12.65
CA GLU A 307 34.36 12.16 11.74
C GLU A 307 35.09 11.49 10.58
N GLU A 308 35.56 10.24 10.76
CA GLU A 308 36.33 9.52 9.75
C GLU A 308 35.68 8.17 9.40
N LYS A 309 35.86 7.76 8.14
CA LYS A 309 35.43 6.45 7.62
C LYS A 309 36.63 5.52 7.47
N THR A 310 37.19 5.09 8.58
CA THR A 310 38.33 4.14 8.63
C THR A 310 37.94 2.81 9.26
N ALA A 311 38.68 1.77 8.99
CA ALA A 311 38.45 0.46 9.62
C ALA A 311 38.61 0.52 11.15
N SER A 312 39.54 1.36 11.63
CA SER A 312 39.71 1.58 13.07
C SER A 312 38.43 2.28 13.66
N ALA A 313 37.95 3.35 13.03
CA ALA A 313 36.77 4.03 13.52
C ALA A 313 35.54 3.11 13.59
N MET A 314 35.33 2.24 12.59
CA MET A 314 34.23 1.27 12.61
C MET A 314 34.38 0.19 13.69
N LYS A 315 35.60 -0.28 13.93
CA LYS A 315 35.92 -1.17 15.06
C LYS A 315 35.67 -0.48 16.41
N ASP A 316 36.10 0.77 16.53
CA ASP A 316 35.90 1.57 17.76
C ASP A 316 34.41 1.88 18.02
N GLY A 317 33.64 2.01 16.97
CA GLY A 317 32.18 2.09 17.10
C GLY A 317 31.53 0.80 17.61
N VAL A 318 32.02 -0.37 17.20
CA VAL A 318 31.57 -1.66 17.78
C VAL A 318 31.99 -1.75 19.27
N ASN A 319 33.17 -1.27 19.63
CA ASN A 319 33.62 -1.22 21.03
C ASN A 319 32.73 -0.26 21.85
N LEU A 320 32.38 0.89 21.29
CA LEU A 320 31.48 1.85 21.93
C LEU A 320 30.08 1.25 22.14
N LEU A 321 29.52 0.55 21.14
CA LEU A 321 28.24 -0.14 21.27
C LEU A 321 28.30 -1.19 22.40
N GLU A 322 29.41 -1.94 22.52
CA GLU A 322 29.57 -2.86 23.64
C GLU A 322 29.64 -2.13 24.98
N SER A 323 30.33 -0.99 25.07
CA SER A 323 30.38 -0.20 26.32
C SER A 323 29.02 0.36 26.72
N ILE A 324 28.17 0.76 25.74
CA ILE A 324 26.80 1.24 25.98
C ILE A 324 25.90 0.13 26.52
N LEU A 325 25.94 -1.05 25.88
CA LEU A 325 25.09 -2.17 26.25
C LEU A 325 25.59 -2.93 27.48
N GLY A 326 26.89 -2.94 27.67
CA GLY A 326 27.62 -3.85 28.55
C GLY A 326 27.85 -5.21 27.89
N PRO A 327 28.92 -5.95 28.30
CA PRO A 327 29.35 -7.18 27.62
C PRO A 327 28.27 -8.27 27.52
N SER A 328 27.44 -8.41 28.54
CA SER A 328 26.38 -9.43 28.60
C SER A 328 25.26 -9.15 27.57
N LEU A 329 24.73 -7.93 27.53
CA LEU A 329 23.68 -7.57 26.59
C LEU A 329 24.22 -7.45 25.17
N PHE A 330 25.47 -7.02 25.00
CA PHE A 330 26.11 -7.00 23.68
C PHE A 330 26.14 -8.41 23.09
N ARG A 331 26.62 -9.43 23.82
CA ARG A 331 26.62 -10.83 23.36
C ARG A 331 25.22 -11.35 23.06
N LYS A 332 24.21 -10.91 23.79
CA LYS A 332 22.80 -11.28 23.59
C LYS A 332 22.23 -10.65 22.32
N TYR A 333 22.35 -9.34 22.17
CA TYR A 333 21.65 -8.55 21.14
C TYR A 333 22.46 -8.27 19.88
N VAL A 334 23.78 -8.41 19.95
CA VAL A 334 24.71 -8.26 18.81
C VAL A 334 25.41 -9.59 18.53
N HIS A 335 24.66 -10.68 18.57
CA HIS A 335 25.20 -12.02 18.43
C HIS A 335 25.80 -12.23 17.03
N VAL A 336 25.15 -11.72 15.99
CA VAL A 336 25.60 -11.74 14.60
C VAL A 336 25.60 -10.33 14.04
N LEU A 337 26.71 -9.91 13.44
CA LEU A 337 26.86 -8.69 12.64
C LEU A 337 26.96 -9.05 11.17
N LEU A 338 26.00 -8.61 10.37
CA LEU A 338 26.03 -8.75 8.92
C LEU A 338 26.33 -7.39 8.27
N THR A 339 27.43 -7.31 7.50
CA THR A 339 27.87 -6.08 6.85
C THR A 339 28.21 -6.29 5.38
N ASP A 340 28.54 -5.23 4.64
CA ASP A 340 29.08 -5.35 3.31
C ASP A 340 30.62 -5.55 3.34
N ARG A 341 31.20 -5.73 2.14
CA ARG A 341 32.67 -5.89 1.99
C ARG A 341 33.35 -4.52 1.86
N GLY A 342 32.86 -3.47 2.52
CA GLY A 342 33.51 -2.17 2.56
C GLY A 342 34.88 -2.20 3.19
N PRO A 343 35.87 -1.34 2.78
CA PRO A 343 37.20 -1.29 3.41
C PRO A 343 37.15 -0.98 4.89
N GLU A 344 36.18 -0.23 5.27
CA GLU A 344 35.88 0.19 6.64
C GLU A 344 35.52 -1.01 7.54
N PHE A 345 35.07 -2.12 6.99
CA PHE A 345 34.70 -3.31 7.75
C PHE A 345 35.73 -4.47 7.65
N SER A 346 36.95 -4.17 7.23
CA SER A 346 38.00 -5.21 7.03
C SER A 346 38.59 -5.80 8.31
N LEU A 347 38.40 -5.16 9.46
CA LEU A 347 38.91 -5.61 10.76
C LEU A 347 37.95 -6.59 11.49
N ALA A 348 37.45 -7.61 10.76
CA ALA A 348 36.49 -8.57 11.29
C ALA A 348 36.89 -9.18 12.62
N ASP A 349 38.11 -9.70 12.70
CA ASP A 349 38.65 -10.36 13.91
C ASP A 349 38.63 -9.43 15.12
N ALA A 350 39.02 -8.17 14.95
CA ALA A 350 39.00 -7.16 16.01
C ALA A 350 37.59 -6.73 16.40
N MET A 351 36.59 -6.86 15.52
CA MET A 351 35.18 -6.65 15.86
C MET A 351 34.57 -7.85 16.58
N GLU A 352 35.01 -9.08 16.23
CA GLU A 352 34.49 -10.30 16.84
C GLU A 352 35.01 -10.53 18.28
N HIS A 353 36.17 -10.02 18.64
CA HIS A 353 36.75 -10.21 19.94
C HIS A 353 36.75 -8.96 20.79
N GLY A 354 36.42 -9.10 22.08
CA GLY A 354 36.49 -8.03 23.06
C GLY A 354 37.91 -7.69 23.48
N ALA A 355 38.09 -6.74 24.38
CA ALA A 355 39.42 -6.38 24.94
C ALA A 355 40.11 -7.58 25.67
N ASP A 356 39.29 -8.46 26.23
CA ASP A 356 39.71 -9.71 26.88
C ASP A 356 40.03 -10.86 25.91
N ARG A 357 39.96 -10.58 24.59
CA ARG A 357 40.06 -11.55 23.51
C ARG A 357 38.95 -12.62 23.50
N SER A 358 37.93 -12.51 24.31
CA SER A 358 36.79 -13.40 24.23
C SER A 358 35.93 -13.08 22.99
N LEU A 359 35.33 -14.12 22.40
CA LEU A 359 34.38 -13.95 21.30
C LEU A 359 33.12 -13.27 21.82
N ARG A 360 32.78 -12.11 21.25
CA ARG A 360 31.61 -11.32 21.64
C ARG A 360 30.49 -11.27 20.56
N THR A 361 30.87 -11.43 19.30
CA THR A 361 29.93 -11.42 18.16
C THR A 361 30.52 -12.25 17.01
N ARG A 362 29.72 -12.57 15.99
CA ARG A 362 30.14 -13.16 14.73
C ARG A 362 29.90 -12.19 13.59
N VAL A 363 30.95 -11.88 12.82
CA VAL A 363 30.86 -10.96 11.67
C VAL A 363 30.72 -11.75 10.37
N PHE A 364 29.74 -11.44 9.57
CA PHE A 364 29.57 -12.01 8.25
C PHE A 364 29.39 -10.90 7.19
N TYR A 365 29.69 -11.24 5.94
CA TYR A 365 29.74 -10.32 4.83
C TYR A 365 28.76 -10.71 3.74
N CYS A 366 27.95 -9.73 3.29
CA CYS A 366 27.10 -9.87 2.11
C CYS A 366 27.93 -10.11 0.85
N ASP A 367 27.32 -10.70 -0.16
CA ASP A 367 27.93 -10.82 -1.47
C ASP A 367 28.03 -9.46 -2.16
N PRO A 368 29.04 -9.25 -3.02
CA PRO A 368 29.17 -7.99 -3.75
C PRO A 368 27.94 -7.71 -4.61
N MET A 369 27.48 -6.46 -4.62
CA MET A 369 26.33 -6.00 -5.42
C MET A 369 24.99 -6.67 -5.08
N GLN A 370 24.88 -7.37 -3.96
CA GLN A 370 23.66 -8.02 -3.46
C GLN A 370 23.04 -7.20 -2.30
N SER A 371 22.55 -6.00 -2.61
CA SER A 371 21.98 -5.09 -1.62
C SER A 371 20.76 -5.68 -0.88
N GLY A 372 19.98 -6.51 -1.58
CA GLY A 372 18.82 -7.18 -0.99
C GLY A 372 19.14 -8.09 0.22
N GLN A 373 20.39 -8.49 0.41
CA GLN A 373 20.84 -9.27 1.57
C GLN A 373 20.81 -8.46 2.90
N LYS A 374 20.73 -7.11 2.80
CA LYS A 374 20.52 -6.16 3.93
C LYS A 374 19.22 -5.34 3.76
N GLY A 375 18.20 -5.89 3.14
CA GLY A 375 16.99 -5.14 2.75
C GLY A 375 16.28 -4.45 3.91
N THR A 376 16.31 -5.01 5.12
CA THR A 376 15.69 -4.38 6.30
C THR A 376 16.41 -3.11 6.75
N LEU A 377 17.72 -3.08 6.69
CA LEU A 377 18.54 -1.89 6.97
C LEU A 377 18.37 -0.83 5.87
N GLU A 378 18.33 -1.25 4.59
CA GLU A 378 18.13 -0.33 3.48
C GLU A 378 16.78 0.40 3.58
N ASN A 379 15.72 -0.28 3.99
CA ASN A 379 14.42 0.35 4.25
C ASN A 379 14.51 1.41 5.35
N LYS A 380 15.22 1.14 6.45
CA LYS A 380 15.44 2.14 7.50
C LYS A 380 16.32 3.31 7.05
N HIS A 381 17.29 3.06 6.18
CA HIS A 381 18.05 4.15 5.56
C HIS A 381 17.16 5.06 4.69
N ILE A 382 16.10 4.55 4.08
CA ILE A 382 15.12 5.39 3.37
C ILE A 382 14.42 6.34 4.35
N GLU A 383 14.00 5.86 5.52
CA GLU A 383 13.40 6.70 6.56
C GLU A 383 14.38 7.76 7.07
N LEU A 384 15.60 7.34 7.39
CA LEU A 384 16.69 8.24 7.79
C LEU A 384 16.95 9.34 6.73
N ARG A 385 16.84 9.00 5.43
CA ARG A 385 17.04 9.92 4.30
C ARG A 385 15.92 10.95 4.13
N TYR A 386 14.78 10.82 4.78
CA TYR A 386 13.80 11.91 4.85
C TYR A 386 14.27 13.06 5.71
N ILE A 387 15.06 12.79 6.77
CA ILE A 387 15.66 13.81 7.64
C ILE A 387 17.03 14.24 7.08
N LEU A 388 17.83 13.29 6.61
CA LEU A 388 19.20 13.47 6.12
C LEU A 388 19.29 13.18 4.61
N PRO A 389 18.72 14.02 3.73
CA PRO A 389 18.70 13.79 2.28
C PRO A 389 20.10 13.72 1.67
N LYS A 390 20.25 12.93 0.62
CA LYS A 390 21.50 12.81 -0.14
C LYS A 390 21.82 14.13 -0.85
N GLY A 391 23.12 14.39 -1.01
CA GLY A 391 23.60 15.54 -1.78
C GLY A 391 23.84 16.82 -0.98
N THR A 392 23.46 16.87 0.29
CA THR A 392 23.78 17.97 1.21
C THR A 392 24.70 17.43 2.31
N ASN A 393 25.75 18.18 2.66
CA ASN A 393 26.64 17.80 3.77
C ASN A 393 25.82 17.65 5.07
N LEU A 394 26.09 16.61 5.86
CA LEU A 394 25.33 16.33 7.07
C LEU A 394 25.48 17.43 8.13
N LYS A 395 26.67 18.08 8.25
CA LYS A 395 26.88 19.24 9.12
C LYS A 395 26.05 20.45 8.66
N ALA A 396 25.91 20.66 7.35
CA ALA A 396 25.06 21.71 6.80
C ALA A 396 23.55 21.46 7.03
N LEU A 397 23.17 20.24 7.29
CA LEU A 397 21.80 19.89 7.72
C LEU A 397 21.56 20.09 9.23
N GLY A 398 22.62 20.41 10.00
CA GLY A 398 22.56 20.57 11.45
C GLY A 398 23.01 19.36 12.27
N LEU A 399 23.58 18.34 11.63
CA LEU A 399 24.11 17.16 12.31
C LEU A 399 25.58 17.38 12.69
N HIS A 400 25.83 17.79 13.91
CA HIS A 400 27.17 18.16 14.39
C HIS A 400 27.77 17.16 15.38
N GLY A 401 26.99 16.21 15.89
CA GLY A 401 27.47 15.24 16.87
C GLY A 401 26.48 14.13 17.17
N GLN A 402 26.82 13.36 18.20
CA GLN A 402 26.01 12.20 18.60
C GLN A 402 24.63 12.62 19.13
N ASP A 403 24.51 13.73 19.84
CA ASP A 403 23.23 14.18 20.38
C ASP A 403 22.22 14.56 19.29
N ASP A 404 22.69 15.23 18.23
CA ASP A 404 21.84 15.53 17.07
C ASP A 404 21.43 14.22 16.35
N LEU A 405 22.33 13.23 16.29
CA LEU A 405 22.02 11.92 15.72
C LEU A 405 21.02 11.16 16.60
N ASN A 406 21.16 11.20 17.92
CA ASN A 406 20.21 10.59 18.86
C ASN A 406 18.80 11.19 18.71
N LEU A 407 18.70 12.50 18.49
CA LEU A 407 17.43 13.15 18.18
C LEU A 407 16.82 12.58 16.88
N VAL A 408 17.60 12.47 15.82
CA VAL A 408 17.15 11.88 14.54
C VAL A 408 16.66 10.44 14.73
N LEU A 409 17.44 9.62 15.43
CA LEU A 409 17.08 8.22 15.70
C LEU A 409 15.82 8.10 16.55
N SER A 410 15.65 8.97 17.54
CA SER A 410 14.45 9.04 18.38
C SER A 410 13.19 9.26 17.53
N HIS A 411 13.23 10.17 16.55
CA HIS A 411 12.11 10.40 15.64
C HIS A 411 11.91 9.23 14.64
N VAL A 412 12.98 8.68 14.08
CA VAL A 412 12.90 7.54 13.13
C VAL A 412 12.31 6.29 13.78
N ASP A 413 12.72 6.00 15.02
CA ASP A 413 12.29 4.78 15.71
C ASP A 413 11.01 4.96 16.55
N SER A 414 10.50 6.20 16.70
CA SER A 414 9.16 6.46 17.24
C SER A 414 8.07 6.47 16.16
N ALA A 415 8.43 6.45 14.88
CA ALA A 415 7.46 6.45 13.79
C ALA A 415 6.71 5.10 13.72
N PRO A 416 5.37 5.10 13.54
CA PRO A 416 4.60 3.86 13.34
C PRO A 416 5.04 3.06 12.11
N VAL A 417 5.14 1.74 12.25
CA VAL A 417 5.57 0.81 11.19
C VAL A 417 4.47 -0.21 10.90
N GLU A 418 4.13 -0.39 9.62
CA GLU A 418 3.06 -1.30 9.18
C GLU A 418 3.31 -2.75 9.60
N LEU A 419 4.54 -3.24 9.41
CA LEU A 419 4.92 -4.60 9.80
C LEU A 419 4.83 -4.86 11.31
N LEU A 420 4.76 -3.81 12.11
CA LEU A 420 4.60 -3.87 13.58
C LEU A 420 3.16 -3.56 14.02
N GLY A 421 2.20 -3.60 13.09
CA GLY A 421 0.78 -3.31 13.39
C GLY A 421 0.54 -1.87 13.87
N GLY A 422 1.31 -0.90 13.38
CA GLY A 422 1.19 0.52 13.78
C GLY A 422 1.92 0.87 15.07
N LYS A 423 2.64 -0.08 15.68
CA LYS A 423 3.59 0.21 16.76
C LYS A 423 4.90 0.75 16.20
N SER A 424 5.62 1.51 17.01
CA SER A 424 6.95 1.96 16.67
C SER A 424 8.04 0.94 17.07
N PRO A 425 9.23 0.98 16.47
CA PRO A 425 10.37 0.17 16.91
C PRO A 425 10.74 0.37 18.38
N LEU A 426 10.66 1.60 18.90
CA LEU A 426 10.93 1.87 20.32
C LEU A 426 9.87 1.24 21.21
N GLU A 427 8.57 1.34 20.87
CA GLU A 427 7.51 0.66 21.62
C GLU A 427 7.70 -0.87 21.63
N LEU A 428 8.09 -1.47 20.49
CA LEU A 428 8.39 -2.90 20.44
C LEU A 428 9.60 -3.25 21.28
N THR A 429 10.66 -2.41 21.25
CA THR A 429 11.89 -2.65 22.00
C THR A 429 11.65 -2.54 23.49
N ASP A 430 10.89 -1.55 23.94
CA ASP A 430 10.52 -1.40 25.34
C ASP A 430 9.68 -2.60 25.83
N PHE A 431 8.73 -3.06 25.04
CA PHE A 431 7.86 -4.18 25.42
C PHE A 431 8.57 -5.54 25.41
N MET A 432 9.36 -5.84 24.37
CA MET A 432 9.95 -7.18 24.16
C MET A 432 11.40 -7.31 24.66
N TYR A 433 12.15 -6.20 24.70
CA TYR A 433 13.58 -6.15 24.93
C TYR A 433 13.93 -4.98 25.86
N HIS A 434 13.23 -4.89 26.99
CA HIS A 434 13.32 -3.75 27.93
C HIS A 434 14.74 -3.45 28.40
N ASP A 435 15.55 -4.48 28.63
CA ASP A 435 16.96 -4.35 29.00
C ASP A 435 17.80 -3.66 27.90
N LEU A 436 17.50 -3.90 26.62
CA LEU A 436 18.09 -3.17 25.51
C LEU A 436 17.58 -1.73 25.45
N TYR A 437 16.25 -1.52 25.61
CA TYR A 437 15.64 -0.21 25.60
C TYR A 437 16.24 0.71 26.67
N GLU A 438 16.39 0.25 27.92
CA GLU A 438 16.97 1.05 29.00
C GLU A 438 18.39 1.54 28.68
N LYS A 439 19.23 0.70 28.05
CA LYS A 439 20.59 1.10 27.65
C LYS A 439 20.58 2.17 26.57
N LEU A 440 19.73 2.02 25.57
CA LEU A 440 19.59 3.02 24.49
C LEU A 440 18.97 4.31 25.01
N TYR A 441 17.99 4.21 25.92
CA TYR A 441 17.42 5.36 26.61
C TYR A 441 18.49 6.11 27.42
N ALA A 442 19.32 5.41 28.17
CA ALA A 442 20.44 6.02 28.91
C ALA A 442 21.46 6.70 27.99
N PHE A 443 21.65 6.18 26.77
CA PHE A 443 22.53 6.77 25.75
C PHE A 443 21.94 8.03 25.08
N GLY A 444 20.64 8.29 25.24
CA GLY A 444 19.99 9.49 24.70
C GLY A 444 18.94 9.25 23.61
N ILE A 445 18.59 8.00 23.31
CA ILE A 445 17.45 7.69 22.45
C ILE A 445 16.17 7.84 23.27
N ARG A 446 15.26 8.71 22.84
CA ARG A 446 14.05 9.05 23.57
C ARG A 446 12.80 8.69 22.78
N PRO A 447 11.76 8.14 23.40
CA PRO A 447 10.46 8.00 22.75
C PRO A 447 9.89 9.39 22.46
N ILE A 448 9.35 9.55 21.28
CA ILE A 448 8.66 10.76 20.82
C ILE A 448 7.19 10.40 20.61
N ASP A 449 6.27 11.24 21.10
CA ASP A 449 4.85 11.04 20.87
C ASP A 449 4.57 10.97 19.35
N LYS A 450 3.72 10.05 18.94
CA LYS A 450 3.54 9.72 17.53
C LYS A 450 3.11 10.91 16.67
N ASP A 451 2.30 11.81 17.23
CA ASP A 451 1.84 13.03 16.59
C ASP A 451 2.92 14.14 16.52
N GLN A 452 3.99 14.00 17.32
CA GLN A 452 5.14 14.91 17.33
C GLN A 452 6.33 14.41 16.52
N VAL A 453 6.23 13.24 15.92
CA VAL A 453 7.29 12.68 15.08
C VAL A 453 7.52 13.54 13.84
N ILE A 454 8.76 13.98 13.64
CA ILE A 454 9.18 14.81 12.49
C ILE A 454 10.17 14.02 11.64
N LEU A 455 9.82 13.79 10.37
CA LEU A 455 10.66 13.09 9.39
C LEU A 455 10.99 14.03 8.22
N LYS A 456 11.53 15.20 8.54
CA LYS A 456 11.93 16.27 7.60
C LYS A 456 13.25 16.89 8.03
N PRO A 457 14.04 17.47 7.10
CA PRO A 457 15.35 18.06 7.40
C PRO A 457 15.31 19.21 8.40
N TYR A 458 14.17 19.88 8.57
CA TYR A 458 14.07 20.99 9.52
C TYR A 458 14.11 20.54 10.98
N LEU A 459 14.04 19.24 11.28
CA LEU A 459 14.19 18.69 12.63
C LEU A 459 15.50 19.18 13.29
N LEU A 460 16.58 19.26 12.52
CA LEU A 460 17.91 19.68 12.99
C LEU A 460 18.17 21.18 12.85
N LYS A 461 17.25 21.96 12.29
CA LYS A 461 17.39 23.41 12.21
C LYS A 461 16.96 24.02 13.55
N LYS A 462 17.94 24.45 14.30
CA LYS A 462 17.73 25.26 15.51
C LYS A 462 17.38 26.68 15.15
#